data_476af1a1f5709a139569ff7377733f61
#
_entry.id   476af1a1f5709a139569ff7377733f61
#
_cell.length_a   1.000
_cell.length_b   1.000
_cell.length_c   1.000
_cell.angle_alpha   90.00
_cell.angle_beta   90.00
_cell.angle_gamma   90.00
#
_symmetry.space_group_name_H-M   'P 1'
#
loop_
_entity.id
_entity.type
_entity.pdbx_description
1 polymer ?
#
loop_
_entity_poly.entity_id
_entity_poly.type
_entity_poly.pdbx_seq_one_letter_code
_entity_poly.pdbx_strand_id
1 'polypeptide(L)'
;DSSTTSTKAIVVDAEGNIWHTAKQNIQLHTPAMDQYEHNPIRWWETSRATIGEVLSKLSPTDRSRIAAIGITHQRESFAPFDKDGRPLRNGILWLDGRATEQIRRYGSEHIHELSGKPAGVTPAIYKMAWVKEHEPEIFADAYKVMDVHGYVAWMLTGRPVSSQAAADSLGLFDIQKRDWSDELLDIAGVSREQMADLVEPSYEMGTLRKELAEEWGIAEVPVIAGLGDGQAAGIGAAAV
;
A
#
# COMPACT_ATOMS: atom_id res chain seq x y z
N ASP A 1 -3.06 -4.28 -9.18
CA ASP A 1 -1.74 -3.66 -9.12
C ASP A 1 -1.88 -2.14 -9.12
N SER A 2 -1.44 -1.47 -8.05
CA SER A 2 -1.40 -0.01 -7.96
C SER A 2 0.05 0.48 -7.97
N SER A 3 0.57 0.76 -9.15
CA SER A 3 1.95 1.19 -9.39
C SER A 3 2.10 2.72 -9.35
N THR A 4 3.34 3.21 -9.56
CA THR A 4 3.65 4.65 -9.54
C THR A 4 2.95 5.44 -10.65
N THR A 5 2.75 4.86 -11.82
CA THR A 5 2.19 5.59 -12.98
C THR A 5 0.79 5.16 -13.37
N SER A 6 0.32 4.02 -12.84
CA SER A 6 -0.99 3.48 -13.22
C SER A 6 -1.48 2.43 -12.24
N THR A 7 -2.79 2.26 -12.18
CA THR A 7 -3.45 1.10 -11.59
C THR A 7 -3.92 0.17 -12.69
N LYS A 8 -3.75 -1.14 -12.49
CA LYS A 8 -4.21 -2.20 -13.39
C LYS A 8 -5.01 -3.23 -12.60
N ALA A 9 -6.14 -3.65 -13.11
CA ALA A 9 -6.88 -4.81 -12.64
C ALA A 9 -6.87 -5.90 -13.72
N ILE A 10 -6.75 -7.15 -13.30
CA ILE A 10 -6.86 -8.33 -14.16
C ILE A 10 -7.86 -9.32 -13.58
N VAL A 11 -8.54 -10.06 -14.43
CA VAL A 11 -9.22 -11.29 -14.06
C VAL A 11 -8.39 -12.45 -14.56
N VAL A 12 -8.05 -13.36 -13.66
CA VAL A 12 -7.18 -14.51 -13.92
C VAL A 12 -7.87 -15.77 -13.38
N ASP A 13 -7.74 -16.92 -14.09
CA ASP A 13 -8.21 -18.21 -13.61
C ASP A 13 -7.16 -18.94 -12.77
N ALA A 14 -7.53 -20.12 -12.25
CA ALA A 14 -6.65 -20.93 -11.42
C ALA A 14 -5.43 -21.49 -12.17
N GLU A 15 -5.48 -21.55 -13.50
CA GLU A 15 -4.41 -21.96 -14.39
C GLU A 15 -3.46 -20.82 -14.74
N GLY A 16 -3.78 -19.57 -14.32
CA GLY A 16 -2.97 -18.37 -14.58
C GLY A 16 -3.30 -17.66 -15.89
N ASN A 17 -4.36 -18.05 -16.61
CA ASN A 17 -4.76 -17.38 -17.84
C ASN A 17 -5.43 -16.04 -17.53
N ILE A 18 -4.97 -14.97 -18.16
CA ILE A 18 -5.57 -13.63 -18.04
C ILE A 18 -6.76 -13.55 -19.00
N TRP A 19 -7.96 -13.37 -18.45
CA TRP A 19 -9.19 -13.21 -19.23
C TRP A 19 -9.42 -11.78 -19.69
N HIS A 20 -9.27 -10.84 -18.76
CA HIS A 20 -9.49 -9.41 -19.02
C HIS A 20 -8.53 -8.55 -18.23
N THR A 21 -8.25 -7.38 -18.78
CA THR A 21 -7.41 -6.33 -18.17
C THR A 21 -8.10 -4.99 -18.29
N ALA A 22 -7.96 -4.17 -17.26
CA ALA A 22 -8.29 -2.75 -17.25
C ALA A 22 -7.12 -1.95 -16.66
N LYS A 23 -6.91 -0.71 -17.12
CA LYS A 23 -5.81 0.15 -16.69
C LYS A 23 -6.24 1.60 -16.65
N GLN A 24 -5.83 2.32 -15.57
CA GLN A 24 -5.95 3.77 -15.47
C GLN A 24 -4.63 4.39 -15.02
N ASN A 25 -4.30 5.56 -15.55
CA ASN A 25 -3.10 6.29 -15.16
C ASN A 25 -3.31 7.03 -13.83
N ILE A 26 -2.23 7.10 -13.04
CA ILE A 26 -2.13 7.93 -11.85
C ILE A 26 -1.19 9.09 -12.18
N GLN A 27 -1.60 10.30 -11.83
CA GLN A 27 -0.79 11.49 -12.04
C GLN A 27 0.27 11.60 -10.95
N LEU A 28 1.53 11.76 -11.37
CA LEU A 28 2.64 12.10 -10.51
C LEU A 28 2.69 13.61 -10.31
N HIS A 29 2.84 14.06 -9.05
CA HIS A 29 3.07 15.45 -8.68
C HIS A 29 4.53 15.63 -8.26
N THR A 30 5.14 16.70 -8.74
CA THR A 30 6.53 17.07 -8.42
C THR A 30 6.55 18.49 -7.85
N PRO A 31 6.21 18.67 -6.54
CA PRO A 31 6.07 20.02 -5.94
C PRO A 31 7.37 20.79 -5.90
N ALA A 32 8.51 20.10 -5.81
CA ALA A 32 9.85 20.70 -5.90
C ALA A 32 10.86 19.72 -6.51
N MET A 33 12.11 20.15 -6.67
CA MET A 33 13.20 19.28 -7.13
C MET A 33 13.33 18.08 -6.18
N ASP A 34 13.44 16.87 -6.74
CA ASP A 34 13.55 15.60 -6.03
C ASP A 34 12.38 15.28 -5.07
N GLN A 35 11.24 15.95 -5.22
CA GLN A 35 10.02 15.65 -4.49
C GLN A 35 8.98 15.03 -5.40
N TYR A 36 8.41 13.91 -4.95
CA TYR A 36 7.47 13.12 -5.72
C TYR A 36 6.31 12.67 -4.86
N GLU A 37 5.11 13.04 -5.28
CA GLU A 37 3.88 12.83 -4.51
C GLU A 37 2.75 12.29 -5.37
N HIS A 38 1.82 11.59 -4.72
CA HIS A 38 0.50 11.29 -5.27
C HIS A 38 -0.60 11.93 -4.43
N ASN A 39 -1.74 12.25 -5.05
CA ASN A 39 -2.98 12.35 -4.31
C ASN A 39 -3.45 10.92 -3.94
N PRO A 40 -3.47 10.53 -2.63
CA PRO A 40 -3.77 9.16 -2.23
C PRO A 40 -5.19 8.71 -2.57
N ILE A 41 -6.14 9.64 -2.74
CA ILE A 41 -7.50 9.30 -3.20
C ILE A 41 -7.44 8.58 -4.55
N ARG A 42 -6.47 8.92 -5.40
CA ARG A 42 -6.30 8.27 -6.70
C ARG A 42 -5.91 6.81 -6.60
N TRP A 43 -5.22 6.38 -5.54
CA TRP A 43 -4.93 4.96 -5.32
C TRP A 43 -6.22 4.14 -5.20
N TRP A 44 -7.22 4.69 -4.48
CA TRP A 44 -8.53 4.06 -4.35
C TRP A 44 -9.39 4.23 -5.60
N GLU A 45 -9.58 5.46 -6.10
CA GLU A 45 -10.46 5.74 -7.23
C GLU A 45 -10.08 4.95 -8.47
N THR A 46 -8.78 4.89 -8.81
CA THR A 46 -8.30 4.11 -9.97
C THR A 46 -8.43 2.61 -9.74
N SER A 47 -8.24 2.13 -8.49
CA SER A 47 -8.47 0.73 -8.14
C SER A 47 -9.95 0.37 -8.30
N ARG A 48 -10.86 1.14 -7.71
CA ARG A 48 -12.32 0.94 -7.85
C ARG A 48 -12.76 0.92 -9.30
N ALA A 49 -12.30 1.91 -10.08
CA ALA A 49 -12.69 2.04 -11.48
C ALA A 49 -12.13 0.90 -12.35
N THR A 50 -10.87 0.50 -12.18
CA THR A 50 -10.29 -0.61 -12.96
C THR A 50 -10.89 -1.95 -12.59
N ILE A 51 -11.21 -2.20 -11.31
CA ILE A 51 -11.92 -3.41 -10.88
C ILE A 51 -13.32 -3.43 -11.50
N GLY A 52 -14.09 -2.35 -11.38
CA GLY A 52 -15.41 -2.24 -11.99
C GLY A 52 -15.37 -2.45 -13.53
N GLU A 53 -14.40 -1.82 -14.21
CA GLU A 53 -14.22 -1.98 -15.65
C GLU A 53 -13.91 -3.43 -16.05
N VAL A 54 -12.96 -4.09 -15.36
CA VAL A 54 -12.58 -5.46 -15.73
C VAL A 54 -13.73 -6.44 -15.47
N LEU A 55 -14.49 -6.26 -14.38
CA LEU A 55 -15.64 -7.08 -14.05
C LEU A 55 -16.83 -6.84 -15.01
N SER A 56 -16.99 -5.62 -15.53
CA SER A 56 -18.04 -5.34 -16.52
C SER A 56 -17.88 -6.11 -17.83
N LYS A 57 -16.66 -6.59 -18.13
CA LYS A 57 -16.36 -7.40 -19.31
C LYS A 57 -16.77 -8.87 -19.16
N LEU A 58 -17.11 -9.30 -17.94
CA LEU A 58 -17.54 -10.67 -17.63
C LEU A 58 -19.06 -10.84 -17.79
N SER A 59 -19.48 -12.05 -18.18
CA SER A 59 -20.88 -12.45 -18.08
C SER A 59 -21.34 -12.50 -16.60
N PRO A 60 -22.65 -12.40 -16.31
CA PRO A 60 -23.16 -12.59 -14.95
C PRO A 60 -22.72 -13.92 -14.31
N THR A 61 -22.68 -15.00 -15.10
CA THR A 61 -22.23 -16.32 -14.67
C THR A 61 -20.74 -16.29 -14.28
N ASP A 62 -19.88 -15.63 -15.05
CA ASP A 62 -18.46 -15.58 -14.74
C ASP A 62 -18.18 -14.67 -13.54
N ARG A 63 -18.93 -13.55 -13.38
CA ARG A 63 -18.86 -12.71 -12.17
C ARG A 63 -19.20 -13.51 -10.90
N SER A 64 -20.18 -14.38 -10.95
CA SER A 64 -20.55 -15.22 -9.78
C SER A 64 -19.46 -16.22 -9.38
N ARG A 65 -18.45 -16.43 -10.24
CA ARG A 65 -17.30 -17.32 -9.99
C ARG A 65 -16.07 -16.60 -9.43
N ILE A 66 -16.10 -15.27 -9.31
CA ILE A 66 -15.00 -14.53 -8.65
C ILE A 66 -14.87 -15.05 -7.23
N ALA A 67 -13.69 -15.54 -6.88
CA ALA A 67 -13.44 -16.21 -5.61
C ALA A 67 -12.72 -15.32 -4.59
N ALA A 68 -11.90 -14.37 -5.04
CA ALA A 68 -11.11 -13.50 -4.16
C ALA A 68 -10.58 -12.27 -4.92
N ILE A 69 -10.12 -11.27 -4.17
CA ILE A 69 -9.36 -10.12 -4.67
C ILE A 69 -7.99 -10.12 -4.01
N GLY A 70 -6.91 -10.12 -4.80
CA GLY A 70 -5.55 -9.94 -4.34
C GLY A 70 -5.00 -8.56 -4.73
N ILE A 71 -4.13 -7.99 -3.89
CA ILE A 71 -3.56 -6.66 -4.11
C ILE A 71 -2.05 -6.77 -4.30
N THR A 72 -1.52 -6.16 -5.36
CA THR A 72 -0.09 -5.84 -5.49
C THR A 72 0.09 -4.35 -5.71
N HIS A 73 1.24 -3.80 -5.34
CA HIS A 73 1.40 -2.35 -5.24
C HIS A 73 2.85 -1.89 -5.34
N GLN A 74 3.05 -0.59 -5.67
CA GLN A 74 4.33 0.09 -5.45
C GLN A 74 4.67 0.08 -3.95
N ARG A 75 5.94 -0.09 -3.63
CA ARG A 75 6.43 -0.19 -2.25
C ARG A 75 6.90 1.18 -1.73
N GLU A 76 7.20 1.28 -0.44
CA GLU A 76 7.86 2.41 0.23
C GLU A 76 7.15 3.78 0.10
N SER A 77 5.93 3.79 -0.42
CA SER A 77 5.09 5.00 -0.52
C SER A 77 4.03 5.00 0.56
N PHE A 78 3.78 6.15 1.18
CA PHE A 78 2.85 6.25 2.31
C PHE A 78 2.03 7.54 2.27
N ALA A 79 0.91 7.53 2.98
CA ALA A 79 0.12 8.72 3.26
C ALA A 79 -0.58 8.63 4.63
N PRO A 80 -0.79 9.77 5.31
CA PRO A 80 -1.60 9.87 6.52
C PRO A 80 -3.07 10.12 6.16
N PHE A 81 -3.97 9.51 6.93
CA PHE A 81 -5.42 9.57 6.71
C PHE A 81 -6.18 9.88 8.00
N ASP A 82 -7.31 10.57 7.87
CA ASP A 82 -8.29 10.72 8.94
C ASP A 82 -9.12 9.42 9.13
N LYS A 83 -10.01 9.42 10.11
CA LYS A 83 -10.89 8.26 10.43
C LYS A 83 -11.86 7.88 9.30
N ASP A 84 -12.13 8.79 8.38
CA ASP A 84 -13.01 8.58 7.24
C ASP A 84 -12.22 8.10 5.99
N GLY A 85 -10.89 7.90 6.13
CA GLY A 85 -9.99 7.50 5.03
C GLY A 85 -9.66 8.64 4.06
N ARG A 86 -9.86 9.92 4.48
CA ARG A 86 -9.45 11.07 3.68
C ARG A 86 -7.99 11.39 3.97
N PRO A 87 -7.16 11.61 2.93
CA PRO A 87 -5.76 11.95 3.15
C PRO A 87 -5.62 13.34 3.77
N LEU A 88 -4.74 13.47 4.75
CA LEU A 88 -4.39 14.74 5.39
C LEU A 88 -3.37 15.54 4.59
N ARG A 89 -2.65 14.87 3.70
CA ARG A 89 -1.72 15.46 2.73
C ARG A 89 -1.54 14.52 1.53
N ASN A 90 -0.84 14.98 0.50
CA ASN A 90 -0.36 14.10 -0.56
C ASN A 90 0.57 13.01 0.01
N GLY A 91 0.47 11.80 -0.54
CA GLY A 91 1.37 10.71 -0.21
C GLY A 91 2.77 10.93 -0.76
N ILE A 92 3.80 10.66 0.04
CA ILE A 92 5.20 10.74 -0.37
C ILE A 92 5.60 9.39 -0.98
N LEU A 93 6.20 9.44 -2.17
CA LEU A 93 6.53 8.23 -2.93
C LEU A 93 7.93 7.68 -2.60
N TRP A 94 8.16 6.43 -2.98
CA TRP A 94 9.41 5.71 -2.78
C TRP A 94 10.65 6.40 -3.38
N LEU A 95 10.49 7.11 -4.50
CA LEU A 95 11.58 7.82 -5.21
C LEU A 95 11.84 9.24 -4.67
N ASP A 96 11.07 9.71 -3.68
CA ASP A 96 11.19 11.06 -3.14
C ASP A 96 12.47 11.24 -2.32
N GLY A 97 13.28 12.25 -2.66
CA GLY A 97 14.60 12.50 -2.12
C GLY A 97 14.67 13.55 -0.99
N ARG A 98 13.51 14.08 -0.51
CA ARG A 98 13.48 15.19 0.46
C ARG A 98 14.16 14.90 1.80
N ALA A 99 14.28 13.63 2.21
CA ALA A 99 14.70 13.22 3.55
C ALA A 99 16.21 12.96 3.70
N THR A 100 17.07 13.59 2.90
CA THR A 100 18.52 13.36 2.91
C THR A 100 19.17 13.59 4.29
N GLU A 101 18.69 14.59 5.05
CA GLU A 101 19.21 14.87 6.41
C GLU A 101 18.79 13.79 7.41
N GLN A 102 17.55 13.31 7.32
CA GLN A 102 17.04 12.25 8.17
C GLN A 102 17.76 10.93 7.89
N ILE A 103 18.06 10.62 6.62
CA ILE A 103 18.89 9.46 6.26
C ILE A 103 20.27 9.56 6.93
N ARG A 104 20.92 10.73 6.90
CA ARG A 104 22.24 10.93 7.52
C ARG A 104 22.18 10.81 9.05
N ARG A 105 21.09 11.28 9.68
CA ARG A 105 20.93 11.32 11.13
C ARG A 105 20.55 9.98 11.73
N TYR A 106 19.62 9.26 11.10
CA TYR A 106 19.04 8.05 11.64
C TYR A 106 19.55 6.77 10.96
N GLY A 107 20.08 6.87 9.76
CA GLY A 107 20.61 5.71 9.02
C GLY A 107 21.84 5.13 9.73
N SER A 108 21.78 3.84 10.07
CA SER A 108 22.86 3.10 10.73
C SER A 108 22.80 1.62 10.40
N GLU A 109 23.87 0.90 10.71
CA GLU A 109 23.90 -0.57 10.60
C GLU A 109 22.82 -1.22 11.46
N HIS A 110 22.64 -0.72 12.69
CA HIS A 110 21.58 -1.20 13.61
C HIS A 110 20.19 -1.08 12.98
N ILE A 111 19.84 0.08 12.40
CA ILE A 111 18.55 0.27 11.73
C ILE A 111 18.40 -0.64 10.51
N HIS A 112 19.50 -0.88 9.77
CA HIS A 112 19.50 -1.84 8.66
C HIS A 112 19.26 -3.27 9.15
N GLU A 113 19.95 -3.71 10.19
CA GLU A 113 19.76 -5.05 10.76
C GLU A 113 18.35 -5.26 11.30
N LEU A 114 17.80 -4.25 12.00
CA LEU A 114 16.47 -4.29 12.57
C LEU A 114 15.36 -4.31 11.50
N SER A 115 15.46 -3.44 10.51
CA SER A 115 14.41 -3.23 9.48
C SER A 115 14.62 -4.07 8.21
N GLY A 116 15.83 -4.61 7.99
CA GLY A 116 16.21 -5.21 6.71
C GLY A 116 16.37 -4.21 5.56
N LYS A 117 16.34 -2.88 5.85
CA LYS A 117 16.44 -1.82 4.83
C LYS A 117 17.69 -1.00 5.03
N PRO A 118 18.57 -0.92 4.01
CA PRO A 118 19.74 -0.04 4.09
C PRO A 118 19.32 1.42 4.16
N ALA A 119 20.15 2.25 4.79
CA ALA A 119 19.97 3.70 4.79
C ALA A 119 19.97 4.22 3.34
N GLY A 120 18.89 4.86 2.92
CA GLY A 120 18.72 5.31 1.55
C GLY A 120 17.39 6.04 1.32
N VAL A 121 17.18 6.45 0.08
CA VAL A 121 16.01 7.24 -0.32
C VAL A 121 14.71 6.41 -0.29
N THR A 122 14.79 5.13 -0.61
CA THR A 122 13.59 4.30 -0.79
C THR A 122 12.80 4.04 0.49
N PRO A 123 13.38 3.64 1.66
CA PRO A 123 12.59 3.37 2.84
C PRO A 123 11.78 4.59 3.29
N ALA A 124 10.51 4.37 3.68
CA ALA A 124 9.61 5.45 4.06
C ALA A 124 9.96 6.09 5.41
N ILE A 125 10.60 5.35 6.33
CA ILE A 125 10.94 5.80 7.68
C ILE A 125 11.59 7.19 7.70
N TYR A 126 12.54 7.46 6.79
CA TYR A 126 13.25 8.74 6.75
C TYR A 126 12.35 9.88 6.26
N LYS A 127 11.47 9.59 5.31
CA LYS A 127 10.47 10.54 4.81
C LYS A 127 9.39 10.83 5.86
N MET A 128 9.03 9.83 6.66
CA MET A 128 8.14 10.02 7.82
C MET A 128 8.82 10.87 8.89
N ALA A 129 10.12 10.63 9.20
CA ALA A 129 10.88 11.49 10.09
C ALA A 129 10.95 12.94 9.59
N TRP A 130 11.04 13.14 8.26
CA TRP A 130 10.96 14.48 7.67
C TRP A 130 9.57 15.12 7.93
N VAL A 131 8.47 14.39 7.77
CA VAL A 131 7.11 14.89 8.08
C VAL A 131 6.99 15.23 9.56
N LYS A 132 7.48 14.37 10.47
CA LYS A 132 7.55 14.65 11.91
C LYS A 132 8.21 15.99 12.23
N GLU A 133 9.29 16.32 11.53
CA GLU A 133 10.11 17.52 11.80
C GLU A 133 9.54 18.78 11.14
N HIS A 134 8.88 18.67 9.99
CA HIS A 134 8.46 19.84 9.18
C HIS A 134 6.95 20.05 9.17
N GLU A 135 6.16 19.01 9.43
CA GLU A 135 4.69 19.02 9.38
C GLU A 135 4.12 18.20 10.55
N PRO A 136 4.52 18.46 11.83
CA PRO A 136 4.20 17.61 12.97
C PRO A 136 2.70 17.46 13.22
N GLU A 137 1.90 18.48 12.86
CA GLU A 137 0.44 18.46 12.97
C GLU A 137 -0.21 17.36 12.12
N ILE A 138 0.40 17.01 11.01
CA ILE A 138 -0.12 15.97 10.11
C ILE A 138 -0.20 14.61 10.81
N PHE A 139 0.84 14.23 11.54
CA PHE A 139 0.81 12.97 12.28
C PHE A 139 0.00 13.06 13.59
N ALA A 140 -0.06 14.25 14.21
CA ALA A 140 -0.91 14.46 15.38
C ALA A 140 -2.40 14.26 15.05
N ASP A 141 -2.83 14.64 13.84
CA ASP A 141 -4.22 14.52 13.37
C ASP A 141 -4.51 13.18 12.67
N ALA A 142 -3.48 12.39 12.34
CA ALA A 142 -3.65 11.16 11.59
C ALA A 142 -4.30 10.05 12.43
N TYR A 143 -5.39 9.49 11.92
CA TYR A 143 -5.97 8.26 12.44
C TYR A 143 -5.14 7.04 12.00
N LYS A 144 -4.72 7.00 10.72
CA LYS A 144 -3.86 5.96 10.17
C LYS A 144 -2.79 6.54 9.24
N VAL A 145 -1.60 5.95 9.28
CA VAL A 145 -0.53 6.18 8.31
C VAL A 145 -0.30 4.87 7.57
N MET A 146 -0.58 4.86 6.27
CA MET A 146 -0.64 3.62 5.52
C MET A 146 0.12 3.70 4.19
N ASP A 147 0.59 2.55 3.75
CA ASP A 147 1.05 2.33 2.39
C ASP A 147 -0.13 2.19 1.40
N VAL A 148 0.19 2.07 0.13
CA VAL A 148 -0.81 1.91 -0.95
C VAL A 148 -1.64 0.63 -0.74
N HIS A 149 -0.98 -0.48 -0.33
CA HIS A 149 -1.64 -1.76 -0.11
C HIS A 149 -2.68 -1.68 1.01
N GLY A 150 -2.25 -1.21 2.18
CA GLY A 150 -3.12 -1.09 3.34
C GLY A 150 -4.29 -0.13 3.10
N TYR A 151 -4.05 0.99 2.41
CA TYR A 151 -5.13 1.93 2.08
C TYR A 151 -6.16 1.32 1.12
N VAL A 152 -5.73 0.66 0.04
CA VAL A 152 -6.65 -0.01 -0.88
C VAL A 152 -7.40 -1.14 -0.18
N ALA A 153 -6.73 -1.93 0.67
CA ALA A 153 -7.37 -2.97 1.47
C ALA A 153 -8.43 -2.39 2.43
N TRP A 154 -8.10 -1.28 3.10
CA TRP A 154 -9.06 -0.58 3.98
C TRP A 154 -10.29 -0.11 3.21
N MET A 155 -10.11 0.49 2.04
CA MET A 155 -11.23 0.93 1.21
C MET A 155 -12.10 -0.22 0.70
N LEU A 156 -11.49 -1.39 0.42
CA LEU A 156 -12.23 -2.59 -0.02
C LEU A 156 -13.00 -3.26 1.12
N THR A 157 -12.43 -3.32 2.33
CA THR A 157 -12.92 -4.15 3.43
C THR A 157 -13.54 -3.36 4.59
N GLY A 158 -13.25 -2.05 4.68
CA GLY A 158 -13.56 -1.23 5.86
C GLY A 158 -12.62 -1.46 7.04
N ARG A 159 -11.56 -2.28 6.89
CA ARG A 159 -10.61 -2.61 7.95
C ARG A 159 -9.21 -2.10 7.61
N PRO A 160 -8.53 -1.34 8.49
CA PRO A 160 -7.19 -0.84 8.26
C PRO A 160 -6.14 -1.94 8.52
N VAL A 161 -6.08 -2.91 7.61
CA VAL A 161 -5.21 -4.10 7.65
C VAL A 161 -4.25 -4.08 6.48
N SER A 162 -3.00 -4.49 6.66
CA SER A 162 -2.02 -4.62 5.59
C SER A 162 -1.26 -5.96 5.66
N SER A 163 -0.59 -6.31 4.58
CA SER A 163 0.29 -7.47 4.51
C SER A 163 1.64 -7.17 5.18
N GLN A 164 2.20 -8.12 5.93
CA GLN A 164 3.58 -8.03 6.40
C GLN A 164 4.57 -7.79 5.23
N ALA A 165 4.32 -8.38 4.06
CA ALA A 165 5.14 -8.19 2.87
C ALA A 165 4.98 -6.82 2.19
N ALA A 166 3.96 -6.05 2.56
CA ALA A 166 3.83 -4.63 2.20
C ALA A 166 4.49 -3.74 3.26
N ALA A 167 4.21 -4.01 4.52
CA ALA A 167 4.69 -3.25 5.67
C ALA A 167 6.21 -3.22 5.80
N ASP A 168 6.89 -4.34 5.47
CA ASP A 168 8.35 -4.46 5.56
C ASP A 168 9.07 -3.36 4.77
N SER A 169 8.48 -2.92 3.68
CA SER A 169 9.06 -1.93 2.79
C SER A 169 9.15 -0.52 3.41
N LEU A 170 8.28 -0.20 4.35
CA LEU A 170 8.26 1.12 4.98
C LEU A 170 9.51 1.41 5.82
N GLY A 171 10.26 0.36 6.23
CA GLY A 171 11.40 0.49 7.13
C GLY A 171 11.00 0.68 8.59
N LEU A 172 9.76 0.31 8.96
CA LEU A 172 9.18 0.39 10.31
C LEU A 172 8.98 -0.98 10.94
N PHE A 173 9.33 -2.03 10.22
CA PHE A 173 9.06 -3.43 10.54
C PHE A 173 10.31 -4.10 11.10
N ASP A 174 10.18 -4.76 12.28
CA ASP A 174 11.22 -5.63 12.83
C ASP A 174 11.17 -6.98 12.09
N ILE A 175 12.17 -7.25 11.27
CA ILE A 175 12.20 -8.44 10.41
C ILE A 175 12.34 -9.75 11.20
N GLN A 176 12.84 -9.70 12.44
CA GLN A 176 12.98 -10.87 13.29
C GLN A 176 11.67 -11.19 14.04
N LYS A 177 11.01 -10.16 14.56
CA LYS A 177 9.72 -10.29 15.24
C LYS A 177 8.55 -10.41 14.28
N ARG A 178 8.73 -9.96 13.03
CA ARG A 178 7.70 -9.90 11.98
C ARG A 178 6.51 -9.02 12.39
N ASP A 179 6.81 -7.88 13.01
CA ASP A 179 5.84 -6.90 13.49
C ASP A 179 6.43 -5.48 13.45
N TRP A 180 5.60 -4.47 13.69
CA TRP A 180 6.04 -3.09 13.84
C TRP A 180 7.06 -2.96 14.97
N SER A 181 8.12 -2.18 14.76
CA SER A 181 9.14 -1.88 15.77
C SER A 181 8.86 -0.54 16.43
N ASP A 182 8.69 -0.52 17.75
CA ASP A 182 8.45 0.72 18.48
C ASP A 182 9.62 1.72 18.30
N GLU A 183 10.87 1.24 18.25
CA GLU A 183 12.04 2.08 17.98
C GLU A 183 11.97 2.75 16.60
N LEU A 184 11.58 2.01 15.57
CA LEU A 184 11.47 2.55 14.21
C LEU A 184 10.26 3.49 14.08
N LEU A 185 9.17 3.19 14.77
CA LEU A 185 7.98 4.06 14.85
C LEU A 185 8.31 5.39 15.53
N ASP A 186 9.11 5.37 16.61
CA ASP A 186 9.58 6.58 17.32
C ASP A 186 10.42 7.47 16.39
N ILE A 187 11.33 6.90 15.60
CA ILE A 187 12.10 7.64 14.58
C ILE A 187 11.15 8.29 13.59
N ALA A 188 10.20 7.54 13.06
CA ALA A 188 9.21 8.02 12.07
C ALA A 188 8.23 9.06 12.64
N GLY A 189 8.01 9.05 13.96
CA GLY A 189 7.08 9.95 14.65
C GLY A 189 5.62 9.53 14.57
N VAL A 190 5.38 8.24 14.51
CA VAL A 190 4.03 7.64 14.49
C VAL A 190 3.88 6.63 15.62
N SER A 191 2.66 6.41 16.08
CA SER A 191 2.36 5.40 17.08
C SER A 191 1.93 4.09 16.43
N ARG A 192 1.99 2.99 17.21
CA ARG A 192 1.52 1.67 16.76
C ARG A 192 0.04 1.69 16.38
N GLU A 193 -0.78 2.45 17.09
CA GLU A 193 -2.21 2.61 16.83
C GLU A 193 -2.49 3.29 15.49
N GLN A 194 -1.55 4.12 15.02
CA GLN A 194 -1.66 4.78 13.70
C GLN A 194 -1.25 3.86 12.55
N MET A 195 -0.61 2.73 12.84
CA MET A 195 -0.26 1.75 11.81
C MET A 195 -1.43 0.79 11.53
N ALA A 196 -1.36 0.08 10.41
CA ALA A 196 -2.30 -0.98 10.06
C ALA A 196 -2.07 -2.21 10.96
N ASP A 197 -3.13 -2.97 11.23
CA ASP A 197 -2.99 -4.34 11.70
C ASP A 197 -2.32 -5.20 10.61
N LEU A 198 -1.45 -6.11 11.01
CA LEU A 198 -0.67 -6.92 10.07
C LEU A 198 -1.19 -8.36 9.98
N VAL A 199 -1.23 -8.88 8.76
CA VAL A 199 -1.45 -10.29 8.47
C VAL A 199 -0.33 -10.82 7.58
N GLU A 200 -0.10 -12.12 7.61
CA GLU A 200 0.86 -12.76 6.70
C GLU A 200 0.38 -12.67 5.24
N PRO A 201 1.31 -12.68 4.26
CA PRO A 201 0.93 -12.81 2.85
C PRO A 201 0.05 -14.05 2.63
N SER A 202 -0.90 -13.95 1.70
CA SER A 202 -1.90 -14.97 1.38
C SER A 202 -3.03 -15.16 2.42
N TYR A 203 -3.01 -14.45 3.53
CA TYR A 203 -4.12 -14.46 4.50
C TYR A 203 -5.20 -13.43 4.13
N GLU A 204 -6.40 -13.66 4.64
CA GLU A 204 -7.53 -12.76 4.46
C GLU A 204 -7.36 -11.50 5.32
N MET A 205 -7.47 -10.34 4.69
CA MET A 205 -7.50 -9.04 5.37
C MET A 205 -8.91 -8.61 5.78
N GLY A 206 -9.91 -9.23 5.20
CA GLY A 206 -11.32 -8.99 5.41
C GLY A 206 -12.12 -9.32 4.16
N THR A 207 -13.43 -9.25 4.30
CA THR A 207 -14.38 -9.49 3.22
C THR A 207 -14.68 -8.21 2.46
N LEU A 208 -14.87 -8.28 1.16
CA LEU A 208 -15.29 -7.14 0.34
C LEU A 208 -16.59 -6.52 0.89
N ARG A 209 -16.58 -5.19 1.03
CA ARG A 209 -17.74 -4.44 1.54
C ARG A 209 -18.97 -4.67 0.64
N LYS A 210 -20.11 -4.84 1.28
CA LYS A 210 -21.38 -5.15 0.62
C LYS A 210 -21.72 -4.18 -0.50
N GLU A 211 -21.58 -2.88 -0.26
CA GLU A 211 -21.87 -1.85 -1.26
C GLU A 211 -21.00 -1.95 -2.52
N LEU A 212 -19.76 -2.41 -2.40
CA LEU A 212 -18.88 -2.66 -3.55
C LEU A 212 -19.23 -3.97 -4.26
N ALA A 213 -19.60 -5.00 -3.52
CA ALA A 213 -20.06 -6.26 -4.06
C ALA A 213 -21.34 -6.06 -4.91
N GLU A 214 -22.29 -5.28 -4.39
CA GLU A 214 -23.52 -4.90 -5.11
C GLU A 214 -23.20 -4.06 -6.36
N GLU A 215 -22.33 -3.05 -6.24
CA GLU A 215 -21.90 -2.19 -7.36
C GLU A 215 -21.28 -3.01 -8.51
N TRP A 216 -20.45 -3.99 -8.17
CA TRP A 216 -19.71 -4.78 -9.16
C TRP A 216 -20.42 -6.04 -9.60
N GLY A 217 -21.52 -6.39 -8.94
CA GLY A 217 -22.33 -7.60 -9.24
C GLY A 217 -21.57 -8.90 -9.00
N ILE A 218 -20.79 -8.96 -7.91
CA ILE A 218 -20.07 -10.14 -7.42
C ILE A 218 -20.49 -10.43 -5.97
N ALA A 219 -20.06 -11.56 -5.43
CA ALA A 219 -20.26 -11.89 -4.01
C ALA A 219 -19.35 -11.04 -3.10
N GLU A 220 -19.64 -11.00 -1.81
CA GLU A 220 -18.76 -10.48 -0.77
C GLU A 220 -17.56 -11.43 -0.60
N VAL A 221 -16.61 -11.37 -1.54
CA VAL A 221 -15.44 -12.26 -1.57
C VAL A 221 -14.34 -11.81 -0.61
N PRO A 222 -13.45 -12.72 -0.15
CA PRO A 222 -12.30 -12.35 0.65
C PRO A 222 -11.32 -11.46 -0.13
N VAL A 223 -10.73 -10.47 0.56
CA VAL A 223 -9.61 -9.65 0.10
C VAL A 223 -8.34 -10.20 0.72
N ILE A 224 -7.43 -10.66 -0.13
CA ILE A 224 -6.25 -11.42 0.29
C ILE A 224 -5.01 -10.53 0.32
N ALA A 225 -4.24 -10.66 1.40
CA ALA A 225 -2.98 -9.98 1.59
C ALA A 225 -1.97 -10.40 0.50
N GLY A 226 -1.56 -9.42 -0.29
CA GLY A 226 -0.64 -9.62 -1.39
C GLY A 226 0.79 -9.20 -1.08
N LEU A 227 1.52 -8.88 -2.14
CA LEU A 227 2.94 -8.59 -2.16
C LEU A 227 3.19 -7.27 -2.87
N GLY A 228 4.35 -6.67 -2.65
CA GLY A 228 4.83 -5.58 -3.49
C GLY A 228 5.08 -6.03 -4.93
N ASP A 229 5.04 -5.09 -5.85
CA ASP A 229 5.18 -5.32 -7.31
C ASP A 229 6.44 -6.10 -7.69
N GLY A 230 7.61 -5.74 -7.14
CA GLY A 230 8.86 -6.44 -7.38
C GLY A 230 8.87 -7.88 -6.85
N GLN A 231 8.28 -8.13 -5.68
CA GLN A 231 8.15 -9.47 -5.09
C GLN A 231 7.20 -10.33 -5.94
N ALA A 232 6.04 -9.77 -6.33
CA ALA A 232 5.09 -10.47 -7.17
C ALA A 232 5.67 -10.80 -8.56
N ALA A 233 6.43 -9.87 -9.14
CA ALA A 233 7.14 -10.10 -10.41
C ALA A 233 8.20 -11.19 -10.29
N GLY A 234 8.95 -11.25 -9.17
CA GLY A 234 9.92 -12.31 -8.89
C GLY A 234 9.28 -13.70 -8.89
N ILE A 235 8.18 -13.85 -8.15
CA ILE A 235 7.41 -15.11 -8.11
C ILE A 235 6.86 -15.45 -9.51
N GLY A 236 6.25 -14.48 -10.20
CA GLY A 236 5.70 -14.69 -11.53
C GLY A 236 6.72 -15.06 -12.60
N ALA A 237 7.98 -14.65 -12.41
CA ALA A 237 9.11 -15.03 -13.27
C ALA A 237 9.79 -16.34 -12.83
N ALA A 238 9.26 -17.01 -11.81
CA ALA A 238 9.89 -18.20 -11.18
C ALA A 238 11.34 -17.94 -10.71
N ALA A 239 11.68 -16.71 -10.34
CA ALA A 239 12.97 -16.30 -9.79
C ALA A 239 12.95 -16.52 -8.25
N VAL A 240 12.76 -17.77 -7.82
CA VAL A 240 12.64 -18.21 -6.41
C VAL A 240 13.61 -19.34 -6.12
#